data_0fbb6cb5b27802b676e6ca33426d11ab
#
_entry.id   0fbb6cb5b27802b676e6ca33426d11ab
#
_cell.length_a   1.000
_cell.length_b   1.000
_cell.length_c   1.000
_cell.angle_alpha   90.00
_cell.angle_beta   90.00
_cell.angle_gamma   90.00
#
_symmetry.space_group_name_H-M   'P 1'
#
loop_
_entity.id
_entity.type
_entity.pdbx_description
1 polymer ?
#
loop_
_entity_poly.entity_id
_entity_poly.type
_entity_poly.pdbx_seq_one_letter_code
_entity_poly.pdbx_strand_id
1 'polypeptide(L)'
;MTSKETNALIRQSLGLPQIEESKPTVPTEGHVCEFPLWSFSKQRSTVTQVHVTYEDGSFFTVEAPKGMPSPRFPGYLDVIMFYGQRDLFLQEHVEISVYTILKTLGLDPNDGRSYDHFRRDMLRLWQLYVVTDRIRDPRTGERPFGDAYFRVLRRMFLARHHKGTSTFHFDDFFIASLRTGYLKRLDWEYCLELDRQGEALVRFLYGHLTKRIGEKSLYMRRLPGFLSDIGFSYLLKGEPKRINEMLKRTVYPALDRVRGITYWVDDSGTLVFTSTYSSP
;
A
#
# COMPACT_ATOMS: atom_id res chain seq x y z
N MET A 1 -8.09 14.38 -33.33
CA MET A 1 -7.78 13.02 -32.84
C MET A 1 -7.12 13.09 -31.47
N THR A 2 -7.68 12.43 -30.50
CA THR A 2 -7.07 12.36 -29.17
C THR A 2 -5.90 11.37 -29.19
N SER A 3 -4.96 11.47 -28.25
CA SER A 3 -3.84 10.52 -28.10
C SER A 3 -4.32 9.06 -27.98
N LYS A 4 -5.53 8.83 -27.45
CA LYS A 4 -6.17 7.51 -27.34
C LYS A 4 -6.57 6.95 -28.71
N GLU A 5 -7.18 7.77 -29.57
CA GLU A 5 -7.59 7.36 -30.92
C GLU A 5 -6.39 7.00 -31.80
N THR A 6 -5.28 7.76 -31.66
CA THR A 6 -4.04 7.48 -32.37
C THR A 6 -3.43 6.13 -31.94
N ASN A 7 -3.41 5.83 -30.63
CA ASN A 7 -2.90 4.56 -30.12
C ASN A 7 -3.77 3.35 -30.53
N ALA A 8 -5.09 3.53 -30.56
CA ALA A 8 -6.01 2.48 -31.04
C ALA A 8 -5.77 2.13 -32.52
N LEU A 9 -5.61 3.16 -33.38
CA LEU A 9 -5.32 3.00 -34.80
C LEU A 9 -3.95 2.33 -35.06
N ILE A 10 -2.91 2.72 -34.30
CA ILE A 10 -1.58 2.10 -34.40
C ILE A 10 -1.65 0.61 -34.02
N ARG A 11 -2.39 0.25 -32.97
CA ARG A 11 -2.56 -1.15 -32.56
C ARG A 11 -3.33 -1.96 -33.59
N GLN A 12 -4.38 -1.39 -34.15
CA GLN A 12 -5.16 -2.02 -35.22
C GLN A 12 -4.30 -2.25 -36.47
N SER A 13 -3.47 -1.31 -36.86
CA SER A 13 -2.54 -1.44 -38.00
C SER A 13 -1.44 -2.47 -37.77
N LEU A 14 -1.08 -2.75 -36.53
CA LEU A 14 -0.09 -3.75 -36.14
C LEU A 14 -0.67 -5.14 -35.83
N GLY A 15 -2.00 -5.33 -36.01
CA GLY A 15 -2.67 -6.60 -35.69
C GLY A 15 -2.62 -6.97 -34.18
N LEU A 16 -2.34 -6.01 -33.32
CA LEU A 16 -2.30 -6.21 -31.87
C LEU A 16 -3.72 -6.26 -31.30
N PRO A 17 -4.00 -7.13 -30.32
CA PRO A 17 -5.31 -7.18 -29.69
C PRO A 17 -5.69 -5.80 -29.15
N GLN A 18 -6.94 -5.41 -29.37
CA GLN A 18 -7.48 -4.19 -28.75
C GLN A 18 -7.39 -4.39 -27.24
N ILE A 19 -6.80 -3.43 -26.55
CA ILE A 19 -6.87 -3.40 -25.08
C ILE A 19 -8.32 -2.99 -24.80
N GLU A 20 -9.14 -3.91 -24.29
CA GLU A 20 -10.32 -3.49 -23.53
C GLU A 20 -9.84 -2.40 -22.54
N GLU A 21 -10.58 -1.30 -22.45
CA GLU A 21 -10.23 -0.23 -21.52
C GLU A 21 -10.20 -0.83 -20.11
N SER A 22 -9.06 -1.37 -19.74
CA SER A 22 -8.87 -1.88 -18.38
C SER A 22 -9.02 -0.70 -17.44
N LYS A 23 -9.81 -0.89 -16.39
CA LYS A 23 -9.94 0.13 -15.34
C LYS A 23 -8.56 0.64 -14.94
N PRO A 24 -8.41 1.94 -14.72
CA PRO A 24 -7.12 2.48 -14.30
C PRO A 24 -6.68 1.80 -13.00
N THR A 25 -5.42 1.36 -12.96
CA THR A 25 -4.85 0.68 -11.80
C THR A 25 -3.66 1.46 -11.27
N VAL A 26 -3.46 1.42 -9.94
CA VAL A 26 -2.25 1.90 -9.31
C VAL A 26 -1.31 0.71 -9.04
N PRO A 27 -0.06 0.75 -9.52
CA PRO A 27 0.93 -0.26 -9.20
C PRO A 27 1.36 -0.08 -7.74
N THR A 28 1.08 -1.06 -6.89
CA THR A 28 1.51 -1.07 -5.50
C THR A 28 2.57 -2.14 -5.32
N GLU A 29 3.74 -1.75 -4.85
CA GLU A 29 4.84 -2.67 -4.62
C GLU A 29 4.43 -3.75 -3.60
N GLY A 30 4.86 -5.00 -3.84
CA GLY A 30 4.36 -6.16 -3.11
C GLY A 30 4.60 -6.11 -1.60
N HIS A 31 5.75 -5.59 -1.15
CA HIS A 31 6.06 -5.48 0.27
C HIS A 31 5.24 -4.37 0.96
N VAL A 32 4.90 -3.28 0.24
CA VAL A 32 3.98 -2.24 0.76
C VAL A 32 2.60 -2.81 1.07
N CYS A 33 2.15 -3.81 0.33
CA CYS A 33 0.91 -4.53 0.62
C CYS A 33 1.02 -5.45 1.85
N GLU A 34 2.22 -5.82 2.27
CA GLU A 34 2.44 -6.75 3.39
C GLU A 34 2.67 -6.04 4.72
N PHE A 35 3.30 -4.86 4.70
CA PHE A 35 3.73 -4.19 5.92
C PHE A 35 2.88 -2.94 6.20
N PRO A 36 2.38 -2.77 7.44
CA PRO A 36 1.67 -1.56 7.83
C PRO A 36 2.66 -0.40 7.98
N LEU A 37 2.88 0.35 6.89
CA LEU A 37 3.82 1.49 6.84
C LEU A 37 3.21 2.81 7.34
N TRP A 38 1.95 2.80 7.80
CA TRP A 38 1.23 3.97 8.29
C TRP A 38 0.30 3.65 9.46
N SER A 39 -0.11 4.66 10.18
CA SER A 39 -1.07 4.52 11.27
C SER A 39 -2.50 4.32 10.74
N PHE A 40 -3.26 3.43 11.34
CA PHE A 40 -4.71 3.27 11.07
C PHE A 40 -5.58 4.19 11.94
N SER A 41 -5.00 4.89 12.89
CA SER A 41 -5.70 5.80 13.80
C SER A 41 -5.49 7.25 13.41
N LYS A 42 -6.57 8.06 13.49
CA LYS A 42 -6.49 9.52 13.34
C LYS A 42 -5.74 10.20 14.50
N GLN A 43 -5.64 9.55 15.66
CA GLN A 43 -4.81 10.03 16.76
C GLN A 43 -3.34 9.96 16.36
N ARG A 44 -2.56 10.97 16.76
CA ARG A 44 -1.11 11.00 16.49
C ARG A 44 -0.49 9.71 16.98
N SER A 45 0.02 8.93 16.07
CA SER A 45 0.76 7.73 16.43
C SER A 45 2.07 8.16 17.07
N THR A 46 2.22 7.90 18.35
CA THR A 46 3.50 7.94 19.05
C THR A 46 4.29 6.65 18.86
N VAL A 47 3.75 5.72 18.06
CA VAL A 47 4.39 4.45 17.77
C VAL A 47 5.63 4.72 16.93
N THR A 48 6.79 4.42 17.50
CA THR A 48 8.09 4.56 16.85
C THR A 48 8.63 3.24 16.30
N GLN A 49 8.00 2.13 16.68
CA GLN A 49 8.38 0.80 16.20
C GLN A 49 7.15 -0.12 16.15
N VAL A 50 7.02 -0.88 15.08
CA VAL A 50 6.08 -1.99 14.96
C VAL A 50 6.91 -3.25 14.68
N HIS A 51 6.81 -4.24 15.56
CA HIS A 51 7.48 -5.53 15.40
C HIS A 51 6.44 -6.63 15.32
N VAL A 52 6.59 -7.51 14.35
CA VAL A 52 5.70 -8.66 14.15
C VAL A 52 6.58 -9.90 13.94
N THR A 53 6.32 -10.94 14.72
CA THR A 53 6.89 -12.28 14.53
C THR A 53 5.77 -13.19 14.03
N TYR A 54 6.05 -13.95 13.00
CA TYR A 54 5.13 -14.92 12.41
C TYR A 54 5.29 -16.30 13.04
N GLU A 55 4.33 -17.18 12.79
CA GLU A 55 4.34 -18.57 13.30
C GLU A 55 5.54 -19.38 12.81
N ASP A 56 6.08 -19.06 11.64
CA ASP A 56 7.27 -19.68 11.04
C ASP A 56 8.59 -19.12 11.59
N GLY A 57 8.53 -18.26 12.62
CA GLY A 57 9.67 -17.58 13.22
C GLY A 57 10.18 -16.39 12.42
N SER A 58 9.72 -16.18 11.21
CA SER A 58 10.08 -15.01 10.41
C SER A 58 9.51 -13.73 11.02
N PHE A 59 10.10 -12.58 10.70
CA PHE A 59 9.68 -11.32 11.30
C PHE A 59 9.69 -10.15 10.33
N PHE A 60 9.03 -9.08 10.72
CA PHE A 60 9.33 -7.74 10.21
C PHE A 60 9.30 -6.72 11.35
N THR A 61 10.11 -5.71 11.22
CA THR A 61 10.13 -4.54 12.09
C THR A 61 10.05 -3.28 11.23
N VAL A 62 9.10 -2.43 11.54
CA VAL A 62 9.05 -1.08 10.98
C VAL A 62 9.52 -0.11 12.04
N GLU A 63 10.59 0.60 11.79
CA GLU A 63 11.09 1.65 12.67
C GLU A 63 10.75 3.02 12.11
N ALA A 64 10.11 3.83 12.93
CA ALA A 64 9.60 5.15 12.59
C ALA A 64 10.05 6.18 13.64
N PRO A 65 11.31 6.65 13.60
CA PRO A 65 11.87 7.51 14.65
C PRO A 65 11.10 8.81 14.89
N LYS A 66 10.34 9.27 13.92
CA LYS A 66 9.46 10.46 14.00
C LYS A 66 7.98 10.10 14.09
N GLY A 67 7.68 8.83 14.39
CA GLY A 67 6.33 8.25 14.36
C GLY A 67 5.89 7.84 12.97
N MET A 68 4.88 6.97 12.93
CA MET A 68 4.31 6.47 11.68
C MET A 68 3.66 7.60 10.86
N PRO A 69 3.69 7.53 9.52
CA PRO A 69 2.88 8.38 8.67
C PRO A 69 1.39 8.33 9.06
N SER A 70 0.65 9.36 8.73
CA SER A 70 -0.77 9.47 9.07
C SER A 70 -1.64 8.51 8.24
N PRO A 71 -2.92 8.32 8.61
CA PRO A 71 -3.88 7.55 7.82
C PRO A 71 -4.12 8.08 6.39
N ARG A 72 -3.74 9.31 6.09
CA ARG A 72 -3.82 9.89 4.73
C ARG A 72 -2.63 9.54 3.84
N PHE A 73 -1.58 9.01 4.43
CA PHE A 73 -0.33 8.74 3.74
C PHE A 73 -0.49 7.77 2.55
N PRO A 74 -1.28 6.68 2.63
CA PRO A 74 -1.46 5.79 1.48
C PRO A 74 -1.85 6.55 0.22
N GLY A 75 -2.80 7.49 0.32
CA GLY A 75 -3.24 8.29 -0.81
C GLY A 75 -2.12 9.13 -1.43
N TYR A 76 -1.23 9.70 -0.63
CA TYR A 76 -0.08 10.43 -1.17
C TYR A 76 0.83 9.51 -1.99
N LEU A 77 1.15 8.34 -1.46
CA LEU A 77 1.99 7.35 -2.14
C LEU A 77 1.30 6.84 -3.42
N ASP A 78 0.03 6.50 -3.35
CA ASP A 78 -0.74 6.00 -4.48
C ASP A 78 -0.81 7.02 -5.63
N VAL A 79 -1.00 8.31 -5.32
CA VAL A 79 -0.97 9.37 -6.36
C VAL A 79 0.42 9.50 -6.99
N ILE A 80 1.48 9.48 -6.18
CA ILE A 80 2.86 9.51 -6.70
C ILE A 80 3.12 8.31 -7.61
N MET A 81 2.73 7.11 -7.19
CA MET A 81 2.89 5.89 -7.96
C MET A 81 2.06 5.87 -9.24
N PHE A 82 0.81 6.34 -9.18
CA PHE A 82 -0.09 6.38 -10.34
C PHE A 82 0.43 7.30 -11.45
N TYR A 83 0.82 8.52 -11.10
CA TYR A 83 1.36 9.47 -12.07
C TYR A 83 2.79 9.16 -12.49
N GLY A 84 3.57 8.58 -11.57
CA GLY A 84 4.97 8.26 -11.80
C GLY A 84 5.24 6.87 -12.37
N GLN A 85 4.22 6.02 -12.58
CA GLN A 85 4.45 4.63 -12.98
C GLN A 85 5.35 4.48 -14.22
N ARG A 86 5.23 5.39 -15.21
CA ARG A 86 6.11 5.37 -16.39
C ARG A 86 7.55 5.73 -16.03
N ASP A 87 7.72 6.77 -15.23
CA ASP A 87 9.03 7.31 -14.87
C ASP A 87 9.79 6.35 -13.94
N LEU A 88 9.08 5.68 -13.02
CA LEU A 88 9.67 4.69 -12.12
C LEU A 88 10.29 3.51 -12.86
N PHE A 89 9.69 3.08 -13.98
CA PHE A 89 10.27 2.02 -14.79
C PHE A 89 11.52 2.50 -15.57
N LEU A 90 11.65 3.79 -15.83
CA LEU A 90 12.73 4.36 -16.67
C LEU A 90 13.81 5.06 -15.84
N GLN A 91 13.45 5.85 -14.82
CA GLN A 91 14.32 6.88 -14.22
C GLN A 91 14.57 6.71 -12.72
N GLU A 92 13.93 5.75 -12.02
CA GLU A 92 14.07 5.51 -10.57
C GLU A 92 13.55 6.64 -9.66
N HIS A 93 12.93 7.66 -10.22
CA HIS A 93 12.31 8.75 -9.50
C HIS A 93 11.02 9.22 -10.17
N VAL A 94 10.21 9.93 -9.41
CA VAL A 94 8.97 10.54 -9.87
C VAL A 94 9.04 12.03 -9.66
N GLU A 95 8.66 12.79 -10.67
CA GLU A 95 8.53 14.24 -10.63
C GLU A 95 7.04 14.63 -10.67
N ILE A 96 6.56 15.25 -9.60
CA ILE A 96 5.15 15.68 -9.50
C ILE A 96 5.03 16.87 -8.55
N SER A 97 4.08 17.77 -8.82
CA SER A 97 3.80 18.86 -7.90
C SER A 97 2.95 18.39 -6.71
N VAL A 98 3.21 18.93 -5.52
CA VAL A 98 2.37 18.70 -4.33
C VAL A 98 0.94 19.18 -4.59
N TYR A 99 0.77 20.24 -5.39
CA TYR A 99 -0.53 20.72 -5.84
C TYR A 99 -1.34 19.63 -6.54
N THR A 100 -0.71 18.89 -7.46
CA THR A 100 -1.36 17.78 -8.18
C THR A 100 -1.76 16.67 -7.23
N ILE A 101 -0.88 16.31 -6.28
CA ILE A 101 -1.15 15.26 -5.29
C ILE A 101 -2.38 15.64 -4.44
N LEU A 102 -2.38 16.83 -3.85
CA LEU A 102 -3.47 17.28 -2.99
C LEU A 102 -4.78 17.40 -3.75
N LYS A 103 -4.75 17.99 -4.95
CA LYS A 103 -5.94 18.13 -5.81
C LYS A 103 -6.54 16.78 -6.20
N THR A 104 -5.71 15.80 -6.54
CA THR A 104 -6.18 14.45 -6.90
C THR A 104 -6.89 13.80 -5.72
N LEU A 105 -6.39 14.00 -4.50
CA LEU A 105 -7.01 13.49 -3.26
C LEU A 105 -8.24 14.31 -2.81
N GLY A 106 -8.64 15.35 -3.55
CA GLY A 106 -9.75 16.21 -3.14
C GLY A 106 -9.44 17.11 -1.95
N LEU A 107 -8.16 17.29 -1.63
CA LEU A 107 -7.69 18.23 -0.61
C LEU A 107 -7.49 19.61 -1.21
N ASP A 108 -7.70 20.67 -0.42
CA ASP A 108 -7.42 22.03 -0.89
C ASP A 108 -5.90 22.24 -1.02
N PRO A 109 -5.38 22.39 -2.25
CA PRO A 109 -3.96 22.57 -2.47
C PRO A 109 -3.46 23.99 -2.14
N ASN A 110 -4.37 24.93 -1.84
CA ASN A 110 -4.03 26.28 -1.39
C ASN A 110 -4.06 26.40 0.14
N ASP A 111 -4.57 25.38 0.85
CA ASP A 111 -4.53 25.32 2.30
C ASP A 111 -3.12 24.93 2.77
N GLY A 112 -2.44 25.86 3.43
CA GLY A 112 -1.11 25.61 4.00
C GLY A 112 -1.05 24.41 4.95
N ARG A 113 -2.17 24.10 5.65
CA ARG A 113 -2.25 22.93 6.54
C ARG A 113 -2.18 21.62 5.77
N SER A 114 -2.83 21.53 4.62
CA SER A 114 -2.77 20.35 3.75
C SER A 114 -1.35 20.11 3.25
N TYR A 115 -0.65 21.17 2.88
CA TYR A 115 0.76 21.12 2.49
C TYR A 115 1.67 20.67 3.63
N ASP A 116 1.48 21.22 4.83
CA ASP A 116 2.25 20.85 6.02
C ASP A 116 2.00 19.41 6.46
N HIS A 117 0.76 18.92 6.33
CA HIS A 117 0.43 17.52 6.58
C HIS A 117 1.16 16.60 5.61
N PHE A 118 1.08 16.89 4.31
CA PHE A 118 1.81 16.16 3.29
C PHE A 118 3.32 16.12 3.59
N ARG A 119 3.93 17.29 3.82
CA ARG A 119 5.35 17.40 4.12
C ARG A 119 5.76 16.57 5.33
N ARG A 120 5.00 16.62 6.42
CA ARG A 120 5.27 15.82 7.63
C ARG A 120 5.20 14.33 7.37
N ASP A 121 4.21 13.88 6.64
CA ASP A 121 4.05 12.46 6.33
C ASP A 121 5.16 11.95 5.40
N MET A 122 5.55 12.75 4.41
CA MET A 122 6.67 12.41 3.53
C MET A 122 8.01 12.38 4.29
N LEU A 123 8.23 13.29 5.26
CA LEU A 123 9.40 13.26 6.12
C LEU A 123 9.43 12.03 7.04
N ARG A 124 8.28 11.61 7.56
CA ARG A 124 8.15 10.38 8.35
C ARG A 124 8.46 9.14 7.50
N LEU A 125 7.90 9.06 6.29
CA LEU A 125 8.20 7.98 5.36
C LEU A 125 9.69 7.91 5.03
N TRP A 126 10.31 9.05 4.72
CA TRP A 126 11.74 9.09 4.40
C TRP A 126 12.63 8.60 5.53
N GLN A 127 12.21 8.79 6.80
CA GLN A 127 12.93 8.33 7.99
C GLN A 127 12.53 6.93 8.44
N LEU A 128 11.45 6.37 7.87
CA LEU A 128 11.00 5.03 8.18
C LEU A 128 11.86 4.02 7.45
N TYR A 129 12.23 2.95 8.14
CA TYR A 129 12.87 1.80 7.54
C TYR A 129 12.27 0.50 8.03
N VAL A 130 12.40 -0.52 7.20
CA VAL A 130 11.89 -1.86 7.45
C VAL A 130 13.07 -2.79 7.59
N VAL A 131 13.03 -3.64 8.62
CA VAL A 131 13.96 -4.75 8.84
C VAL A 131 13.15 -6.03 8.81
N THR A 132 13.54 -6.97 7.96
CA THR A 132 12.78 -8.22 7.82
C THR A 132 13.61 -9.31 7.16
N ASP A 133 13.36 -10.55 7.54
CA ASP A 133 13.84 -11.76 6.86
C ASP A 133 12.85 -12.30 5.82
N ARG A 134 11.70 -11.60 5.61
CA ARG A 134 10.62 -12.04 4.73
C ARG A 134 10.74 -11.54 3.30
N ILE A 135 11.73 -10.74 3.01
CA ILE A 135 11.95 -10.27 1.65
C ILE A 135 12.26 -11.44 0.73
N ARG A 136 11.60 -11.45 -0.41
CA ARG A 136 11.97 -12.31 -1.52
C ARG A 136 12.79 -11.50 -2.52
N ASP A 137 13.88 -12.08 -2.99
CA ASP A 137 14.57 -11.50 -4.15
C ASP A 137 13.55 -11.44 -5.30
N PRO A 138 13.24 -10.24 -5.82
CA PRO A 138 12.26 -10.10 -6.87
C PRO A 138 12.66 -10.79 -8.19
N ARG A 139 13.93 -11.16 -8.37
CA ARG A 139 14.44 -11.84 -9.58
C ARG A 139 14.34 -13.36 -9.46
N THR A 140 14.68 -13.91 -8.30
CA THR A 140 14.73 -15.36 -8.08
C THR A 140 13.50 -15.91 -7.34
N GLY A 141 12.75 -15.04 -6.64
CA GLY A 141 11.67 -15.44 -5.74
C GLY A 141 12.15 -16.10 -4.46
N GLU A 142 13.46 -16.27 -4.28
CA GLU A 142 14.06 -16.88 -3.11
C GLU A 142 14.13 -15.89 -1.95
N ARG A 143 14.14 -16.39 -0.72
CA ARG A 143 14.43 -15.57 0.46
C ARG A 143 15.95 -15.41 0.56
N PRO A 144 16.48 -14.18 0.60
CA PRO A 144 17.90 -13.98 0.87
C PRO A 144 18.23 -14.53 2.27
N PHE A 145 19.47 -15.01 2.42
CA PHE A 145 19.99 -15.40 3.72
C PHE A 145 20.26 -14.14 4.55
N GLY A 146 19.51 -13.99 5.65
CA GLY A 146 19.70 -12.92 6.63
C GLY A 146 18.65 -11.80 6.58
N ASP A 147 18.86 -10.79 7.42
CA ASP A 147 17.98 -9.67 7.57
C ASP A 147 18.17 -8.66 6.42
N ALA A 148 17.08 -8.21 5.85
CA ALA A 148 17.10 -7.15 4.87
C ALA A 148 16.69 -5.83 5.51
N TYR A 149 17.39 -4.76 5.14
CA TYR A 149 17.16 -3.39 5.60
C TYR A 149 16.82 -2.54 4.39
N PHE A 150 15.65 -1.95 4.35
CA PHE A 150 15.28 -1.08 3.23
C PHE A 150 14.39 0.09 3.65
N ARG A 151 14.33 1.10 2.80
CA ARG A 151 13.42 2.24 2.89
C ARG A 151 12.51 2.26 1.67
N VAL A 152 11.39 2.95 1.78
CA VAL A 152 10.55 3.22 0.60
C VAL A 152 11.17 4.34 -0.25
N LEU A 153 11.62 5.40 0.42
CA LEU A 153 12.26 6.55 -0.22
C LEU A 153 13.73 6.66 0.17
N ARG A 154 14.61 6.68 -0.83
CA ARG A 154 16.03 6.94 -0.67
C ARG A 154 16.31 8.44 -0.49
N ARG A 155 15.65 9.28 -1.29
CA ARG A 155 15.82 10.73 -1.33
C ARG A 155 14.53 11.42 -1.77
N MET A 156 14.31 12.63 -1.29
CA MET A 156 13.24 13.49 -1.80
C MET A 156 13.68 14.95 -1.84
N PHE A 157 13.19 15.68 -2.84
CA PHE A 157 13.32 17.12 -2.94
C PHE A 157 11.92 17.71 -3.02
N LEU A 158 11.52 18.41 -1.97
CA LEU A 158 10.22 19.08 -1.95
C LEU A 158 10.36 20.51 -2.43
N ALA A 159 9.58 20.89 -3.42
CA ALA A 159 9.55 22.24 -3.93
C ALA A 159 9.17 23.24 -2.81
N ARG A 160 9.77 24.44 -2.84
CA ARG A 160 9.44 25.51 -1.88
C ARG A 160 8.01 26.01 -2.08
N HIS A 161 7.55 26.02 -3.31
CA HIS A 161 6.19 26.43 -3.70
C HIS A 161 5.35 25.21 -4.05
N HIS A 162 4.10 25.16 -3.62
CA HIS A 162 3.20 24.03 -3.83
C HIS A 162 2.95 23.69 -5.31
N LYS A 163 3.09 24.65 -6.22
CA LYS A 163 3.00 24.43 -7.68
C LYS A 163 4.32 23.99 -8.31
N GLY A 164 5.43 24.08 -7.59
CA GLY A 164 6.72 23.61 -8.06
C GLY A 164 6.79 22.09 -8.11
N THR A 165 7.65 21.58 -8.97
CA THR A 165 7.91 20.13 -9.09
C THR A 165 8.72 19.63 -7.91
N SER A 166 8.24 18.60 -7.26
CA SER A 166 8.94 17.83 -6.23
C SER A 166 9.43 16.52 -6.82
N THR A 167 10.57 16.02 -6.35
CA THR A 167 11.18 14.80 -6.87
C THR A 167 11.28 13.75 -5.75
N PHE A 168 10.83 12.53 -6.03
CA PHE A 168 10.81 11.41 -5.11
C PHE A 168 11.65 10.28 -5.67
N HIS A 169 12.82 10.04 -5.09
CA HIS A 169 13.69 8.91 -5.43
C HIS A 169 13.34 7.73 -4.53
N PHE A 170 12.92 6.65 -5.14
CA PHE A 170 12.64 5.41 -4.43
C PHE A 170 13.91 4.63 -4.15
N ASP A 171 13.86 3.74 -3.18
CA ASP A 171 14.96 2.83 -2.87
C ASP A 171 15.20 1.85 -4.02
N ASP A 172 16.45 1.48 -4.24
CA ASP A 172 16.86 0.61 -5.34
C ASP A 172 16.17 -0.77 -5.25
N PHE A 173 15.97 -1.26 -4.03
CA PHE A 173 15.21 -2.48 -3.79
C PHE A 173 13.75 -2.34 -4.22
N PHE A 174 13.11 -1.23 -3.86
CA PHE A 174 11.73 -0.93 -4.23
C PHE A 174 11.57 -0.86 -5.76
N ILE A 175 12.49 -0.19 -6.44
CA ILE A 175 12.51 -0.10 -7.91
C ILE A 175 12.75 -1.47 -8.56
N ALA A 176 13.67 -2.28 -8.03
CA ALA A 176 13.91 -3.63 -8.51
C ALA A 176 12.65 -4.50 -8.40
N SER A 177 11.93 -4.43 -7.27
CA SER A 177 10.66 -5.12 -7.06
C SER A 177 9.61 -4.73 -8.10
N LEU A 178 9.46 -3.42 -8.38
CA LEU A 178 8.54 -2.94 -9.40
C LEU A 178 8.90 -3.45 -10.80
N ARG A 179 10.17 -3.37 -11.18
CA ARG A 179 10.68 -3.76 -12.51
C ARG A 179 10.57 -5.26 -12.77
N THR A 180 10.71 -6.08 -11.74
CA THR A 180 10.59 -7.54 -11.86
C THR A 180 9.15 -8.04 -11.76
N GLY A 181 8.19 -7.13 -11.64
CA GLY A 181 6.78 -7.47 -11.56
C GLY A 181 6.31 -7.90 -10.17
N TYR A 182 7.12 -7.74 -9.12
CA TYR A 182 6.71 -7.96 -7.74
C TYR A 182 5.82 -6.80 -7.26
N LEU A 183 4.70 -6.66 -7.93
CA LEU A 183 3.74 -5.61 -7.67
C LEU A 183 2.31 -6.17 -7.76
N LYS A 184 1.39 -5.49 -7.12
CA LYS A 184 -0.04 -5.72 -7.30
C LYS A 184 -0.67 -4.50 -7.95
N ARG A 185 -1.48 -4.73 -8.98
CA ARG A 185 -2.28 -3.67 -9.60
C ARG A 185 -3.60 -3.58 -8.87
N LEU A 186 -3.83 -2.48 -8.18
CA LEU A 186 -5.05 -2.21 -7.44
C LEU A 186 -5.96 -1.28 -8.25
N ASP A 187 -7.28 -1.40 -8.05
CA ASP A 187 -8.26 -0.51 -8.68
C ASP A 187 -8.02 0.93 -8.18
N TRP A 188 -7.60 1.81 -9.08
CA TRP A 188 -7.24 3.19 -8.78
C TRP A 188 -8.40 3.99 -8.20
N GLU A 189 -9.59 3.87 -8.81
CA GLU A 189 -10.76 4.64 -8.39
C GLU A 189 -11.19 4.24 -6.98
N TYR A 190 -11.15 2.95 -6.69
CA TYR A 190 -11.48 2.45 -5.36
C TYR A 190 -10.42 2.85 -4.32
N CYS A 191 -9.13 2.76 -4.63
CA CYS A 191 -8.07 3.26 -3.75
C CYS A 191 -8.26 4.75 -3.44
N LEU A 192 -8.50 5.56 -4.47
CA LEU A 192 -8.70 6.99 -4.35
C LEU A 192 -9.95 7.34 -3.51
N GLU A 193 -11.03 6.58 -3.66
CA GLU A 193 -12.23 6.71 -2.83
C GLU A 193 -11.90 6.48 -1.36
N LEU A 194 -11.24 5.37 -1.03
CA LEU A 194 -10.84 5.03 0.34
C LEU A 194 -9.93 6.09 0.96
N ASP A 195 -8.96 6.57 0.19
CA ASP A 195 -8.02 7.60 0.64
C ASP A 195 -8.71 8.92 0.93
N ARG A 196 -9.64 9.34 0.08
CA ARG A 196 -10.47 10.54 0.29
C ARG A 196 -11.33 10.44 1.54
N GLN A 197 -11.86 9.26 1.81
CA GLN A 197 -12.65 8.99 3.01
C GLN A 197 -11.78 8.82 4.27
N GLY A 198 -10.47 8.66 4.13
CA GLY A 198 -9.53 8.42 5.22
C GLY A 198 -9.63 7.00 5.80
N GLU A 199 -10.01 6.03 4.97
CA GLU A 199 -10.24 4.63 5.34
C GLU A 199 -8.94 3.80 5.25
N ALA A 200 -7.93 4.23 5.97
CA ALA A 200 -6.57 3.67 5.90
C ALA A 200 -6.49 2.17 6.19
N LEU A 201 -7.31 1.65 7.11
CA LEU A 201 -7.34 0.22 7.40
C LEU A 201 -7.97 -0.56 6.25
N VAL A 202 -9.10 -0.10 5.71
CA VAL A 202 -9.76 -0.73 4.55
C VAL A 202 -8.81 -0.72 3.34
N ARG A 203 -8.11 0.41 3.12
CA ARG A 203 -7.12 0.56 2.06
C ARG A 203 -5.96 -0.44 2.19
N PHE A 204 -5.44 -0.62 3.42
CA PHE A 204 -4.42 -1.62 3.69
C PHE A 204 -4.94 -3.04 3.48
N LEU A 205 -6.09 -3.38 4.06
CA LEU A 205 -6.71 -4.70 3.91
C LEU A 205 -6.98 -5.06 2.45
N TYR A 206 -7.41 -4.09 1.65
CA TYR A 206 -7.62 -4.29 0.21
C TYR A 206 -6.33 -4.73 -0.49
N GLY A 207 -5.23 -4.01 -0.30
CA GLY A 207 -3.93 -4.38 -0.86
C GLY A 207 -3.42 -5.73 -0.34
N HIS A 208 -3.46 -5.91 0.99
CA HIS A 208 -2.99 -7.12 1.66
C HIS A 208 -3.75 -8.38 1.22
N LEU A 209 -5.08 -8.36 1.28
CA LEU A 209 -5.91 -9.51 0.93
C LEU A 209 -5.87 -9.79 -0.59
N THR A 210 -5.92 -8.76 -1.43
CA THR A 210 -5.78 -8.91 -2.88
C THR A 210 -4.45 -9.59 -3.23
N LYS A 211 -3.36 -9.26 -2.53
CA LYS A 211 -2.08 -9.94 -2.71
C LYS A 211 -2.12 -11.38 -2.21
N ARG A 212 -2.66 -11.63 -1.02
CA ARG A 212 -2.66 -12.97 -0.38
C ARG A 212 -3.57 -13.96 -1.07
N ILE A 213 -4.74 -13.53 -1.51
CA ILE A 213 -5.66 -14.37 -2.27
C ILE A 213 -5.03 -14.68 -3.64
N GLY A 214 -4.52 -13.65 -4.34
CA GLY A 214 -3.81 -13.79 -5.61
C GLY A 214 -4.53 -14.73 -6.60
N GLU A 215 -3.76 -15.62 -7.19
CA GLU A 215 -4.26 -16.64 -8.15
C GLU A 215 -4.92 -17.85 -7.46
N LYS A 216 -4.73 -18.02 -6.15
CA LYS A 216 -5.23 -19.19 -5.41
C LYS A 216 -6.73 -19.12 -5.11
N SER A 217 -7.37 -17.97 -5.37
CA SER A 217 -8.79 -17.72 -5.09
C SER A 217 -9.20 -17.86 -3.62
N LEU A 218 -8.29 -18.31 -2.75
CA LEU A 218 -8.52 -18.60 -1.33
C LEU A 218 -7.30 -18.22 -0.50
N TYR A 219 -7.53 -17.56 0.64
CA TYR A 219 -6.55 -17.32 1.67
C TYR A 219 -7.14 -17.67 3.04
N MET A 220 -6.42 -18.46 3.82
CA MET A 220 -6.83 -18.91 5.15
C MET A 220 -5.81 -18.46 6.18
N ARG A 221 -6.30 -17.91 7.31
CA ARG A 221 -5.43 -17.44 8.38
C ARG A 221 -6.12 -17.52 9.74
N ARG A 222 -5.48 -18.14 10.72
CA ARG A 222 -5.95 -18.10 12.12
C ARG A 222 -6.01 -16.66 12.60
N LEU A 223 -7.01 -16.32 13.39
CA LEU A 223 -7.27 -14.95 13.84
C LEU A 223 -6.05 -14.28 14.50
N PRO A 224 -5.29 -14.92 15.40
CA PRO A 224 -4.08 -14.28 15.95
C PRO A 224 -3.03 -13.95 14.89
N GLY A 225 -2.78 -14.86 13.96
CA GLY A 225 -1.86 -14.65 12.86
C GLY A 225 -2.32 -13.52 11.94
N PHE A 226 -3.63 -13.46 11.63
CA PHE A 226 -4.20 -12.37 10.84
C PHE A 226 -4.02 -11.00 11.53
N LEU A 227 -4.32 -10.91 12.83
CA LEU A 227 -4.11 -9.67 13.58
C LEU A 227 -2.64 -9.23 13.59
N SER A 228 -1.72 -10.19 13.65
CA SER A 228 -0.29 -9.90 13.52
C SER A 228 0.05 -9.37 12.14
N ASP A 229 -0.44 -10.02 11.09
CA ASP A 229 -0.20 -9.63 9.70
C ASP A 229 -0.65 -8.18 9.40
N ILE A 230 -1.75 -7.74 10.03
CA ILE A 230 -2.28 -6.38 9.87
C ILE A 230 -1.77 -5.37 10.93
N GLY A 231 -0.72 -5.72 11.69
CA GLY A 231 -0.09 -4.80 12.66
C GLY A 231 -0.80 -4.64 13.99
N PHE A 232 -1.75 -5.51 14.33
CA PHE A 232 -2.47 -5.51 15.60
C PHE A 232 -1.95 -6.55 16.60
N SER A 233 -0.72 -7.05 16.46
CA SER A 233 -0.11 -8.03 17.36
C SER A 233 -0.10 -7.61 18.82
N TYR A 234 -0.03 -6.32 19.11
CA TYR A 234 -0.06 -5.78 20.46
C TYR A 234 -1.37 -6.10 21.21
N LEU A 235 -2.46 -6.34 20.49
CA LEU A 235 -3.73 -6.72 21.07
C LEU A 235 -3.71 -8.14 21.64
N LEU A 236 -2.90 -9.03 21.06
CA LEU A 236 -2.81 -10.42 21.48
C LEU A 236 -2.24 -10.59 22.90
N LYS A 237 -1.58 -9.56 23.40
CA LYS A 237 -1.06 -9.49 24.78
C LYS A 237 -2.11 -8.96 25.77
N GLY A 238 -3.28 -8.55 25.27
CA GLY A 238 -4.36 -7.94 26.05
C GLY A 238 -5.42 -8.94 26.51
N GLU A 239 -6.40 -8.44 27.24
CA GLU A 239 -7.55 -9.24 27.68
C GLU A 239 -8.42 -9.66 26.47
N PRO A 240 -8.99 -10.88 26.46
CA PRO A 240 -9.85 -11.38 25.38
C PRO A 240 -11.04 -10.45 25.06
N LYS A 241 -11.59 -9.78 26.08
CA LYS A 241 -12.67 -8.80 25.92
C LYS A 241 -12.25 -7.64 25.01
N ARG A 242 -11.03 -7.11 25.18
CA ARG A 242 -10.49 -6.00 24.39
C ARG A 242 -10.25 -6.42 22.95
N ILE A 243 -9.78 -7.65 22.72
CA ILE A 243 -9.63 -8.22 21.38
C ILE A 243 -11.00 -8.28 20.68
N ASN A 244 -11.99 -8.85 21.33
CA ASN A 244 -13.35 -8.96 20.78
C ASN A 244 -14.00 -7.60 20.48
N GLU A 245 -13.79 -6.60 21.34
CA GLU A 245 -14.26 -5.24 21.06
C GLU A 245 -13.58 -4.62 19.83
N MET A 246 -12.28 -4.78 19.69
CA MET A 246 -11.52 -4.28 18.54
C MET A 246 -12.00 -4.98 17.25
N LEU A 247 -12.16 -6.30 17.27
CA LEU A 247 -12.67 -7.05 16.14
C LEU A 247 -14.02 -6.52 15.70
N LYS A 248 -14.99 -6.41 16.62
CA LYS A 248 -16.36 -5.96 16.32
C LYS A 248 -16.44 -4.50 15.88
N ARG A 249 -15.62 -3.61 16.46
CA ARG A 249 -15.73 -2.17 16.20
C ARG A 249 -14.83 -1.69 15.06
N THR A 250 -13.78 -2.42 14.73
CA THR A 250 -12.76 -1.93 13.81
C THR A 250 -12.46 -2.92 12.69
N VAL A 251 -12.11 -4.17 13.01
CA VAL A 251 -11.60 -5.11 12.01
C VAL A 251 -12.71 -5.64 11.11
N TYR A 252 -13.78 -6.19 11.68
CA TYR A 252 -14.89 -6.74 10.89
C TYR A 252 -15.58 -5.67 10.04
N PRO A 253 -15.94 -4.48 10.57
CA PRO A 253 -16.49 -3.42 9.73
C PRO A 253 -15.55 -2.97 8.60
N ALA A 254 -14.24 -3.04 8.83
CA ALA A 254 -13.28 -2.74 7.78
C ALA A 254 -13.24 -3.86 6.72
N LEU A 255 -13.28 -5.13 7.12
CA LEU A 255 -13.35 -6.29 6.21
C LEU A 255 -14.62 -6.27 5.35
N ASP A 256 -15.77 -5.95 5.93
CA ASP A 256 -17.07 -5.86 5.23
C ASP A 256 -17.04 -4.83 4.08
N ARG A 257 -16.12 -3.87 4.14
CA ARG A 257 -15.97 -2.80 3.14
C ARG A 257 -14.93 -3.10 2.08
N VAL A 258 -14.16 -4.18 2.20
CA VAL A 258 -13.16 -4.55 1.19
C VAL A 258 -13.85 -5.06 -0.06
N ARG A 259 -13.79 -4.28 -1.14
CA ARG A 259 -14.43 -4.62 -2.42
C ARG A 259 -13.83 -5.88 -3.04
N GLY A 260 -14.70 -6.76 -3.51
CA GLY A 260 -14.29 -7.95 -4.27
C GLY A 260 -13.73 -9.07 -3.40
N ILE A 261 -13.88 -8.99 -2.08
CA ILE A 261 -13.44 -10.03 -1.14
C ILE A 261 -14.60 -10.34 -0.20
N THR A 262 -14.86 -11.62 0.01
CA THR A 262 -15.74 -12.12 1.06
C THR A 262 -14.93 -12.90 2.08
N TYR A 263 -15.42 -12.96 3.31
CA TYR A 263 -14.79 -13.73 4.36
C TYR A 263 -15.82 -14.38 5.27
N TRP A 264 -15.40 -15.44 5.95
CA TRP A 264 -16.11 -16.07 7.06
C TRP A 264 -15.11 -16.62 8.08
N VAL A 265 -15.60 -16.97 9.23
CA VAL A 265 -14.84 -17.68 10.27
C VAL A 265 -15.32 -19.13 10.28
N ASP A 266 -14.42 -20.07 10.12
CA ASP A 266 -14.74 -21.48 10.19
C ASP A 266 -14.88 -21.97 11.65
N ASP A 267 -15.29 -23.22 11.83
CA ASP A 267 -15.49 -23.84 13.14
C ASP A 267 -14.21 -23.92 13.98
N SER A 268 -13.04 -23.83 13.36
CA SER A 268 -11.75 -23.79 14.04
C SER A 268 -11.31 -22.38 14.48
N GLY A 269 -12.09 -21.36 14.17
CA GLY A 269 -11.74 -19.95 14.40
C GLY A 269 -10.74 -19.38 13.38
N THR A 270 -10.63 -20.02 12.20
CA THR A 270 -9.80 -19.55 11.10
C THR A 270 -10.60 -18.61 10.20
N LEU A 271 -10.05 -17.45 9.89
CA LEU A 271 -10.58 -16.55 8.87
C LEU A 271 -10.27 -17.12 7.48
N VAL A 272 -11.32 -17.26 6.68
CA VAL A 272 -11.24 -17.71 5.29
C VAL A 272 -11.66 -16.57 4.39
N PHE A 273 -10.83 -16.20 3.44
CA PHE A 273 -11.05 -15.11 2.50
C PHE A 273 -11.12 -15.66 1.07
N THR A 274 -12.08 -15.17 0.30
CA THR A 274 -12.21 -15.51 -1.13
C THR A 274 -12.40 -14.26 -1.97
N SER A 275 -11.97 -14.36 -3.24
CA SER A 275 -12.29 -13.33 -4.23
C SER A 275 -13.72 -13.57 -4.73
N THR A 276 -14.51 -12.49 -4.80
CA THR A 276 -15.82 -12.51 -5.47
C THR A 276 -15.69 -12.33 -6.99
N TYR A 277 -14.52 -11.97 -7.47
CA TYR A 277 -14.23 -11.93 -8.89
C TYR A 277 -13.83 -13.35 -9.32
N SER A 278 -14.73 -14.04 -9.99
CA SER A 278 -14.37 -15.23 -10.77
C SER A 278 -13.30 -14.77 -11.76
N SER A 279 -12.09 -15.34 -11.66
CA SER A 279 -11.13 -15.18 -12.75
C SER A 279 -11.78 -15.68 -14.03
N PRO A 280 -11.78 -14.90 -15.12
CA PRO A 280 -12.25 -15.37 -16.41
C PRO A 280 -11.39 -16.52 -16.92
#